data_81a1721e370666daaa6b9a55820a6633
#
_entry.id   81a1721e370666daaa6b9a55820a6633
#
_cell.length_a   1.000
_cell.length_b   1.000
_cell.length_c   1.000
_cell.angle_alpha   90.00
_cell.angle_beta   90.00
_cell.angle_gamma   90.00
#
_symmetry.space_group_name_H-M   'P 1'
#
loop_
_entity.id
_entity.type
_entity.pdbx_description
1 polymer ?
#
loop_
_entity_poly.entity_id
_entity_poly.type
_entity_poly.pdbx_seq_one_letter_code
_entity_poly.pdbx_strand_id
1 'polypeptide(L)'
;MRKLLISLASVALAVGLAVAPAATAKPTKPKATIVETVISLSGPSGFDDNHGDFDILRDAAVATGLDARLDGKRQLTVFAPSDQAFLDLTGATNEADAFDTVASLGLPAVKKVLKYHIAPGKRGAKQVVAAKRIPTLLKKAKLTKRSGSTKLKDATGRKVEIVAPNAARASNGVIHVIDGVLLPFPL
;
A
#
# COMPACT_ATOMS: atom_id res chain seq x y z
N MET A 1 56.37 64.96 25.29
CA MET A 1 55.75 64.25 24.18
C MET A 1 55.42 62.82 24.63
N ARG A 2 54.19 62.61 25.05
CA ARG A 2 53.72 61.32 25.58
C ARG A 2 53.04 60.55 24.49
N LYS A 3 53.60 59.39 24.11
CA LYS A 3 52.99 58.44 23.16
C LYS A 3 51.95 57.60 23.86
N LEU A 4 50.69 57.73 23.46
CA LEU A 4 49.59 56.91 23.93
C LEU A 4 49.57 55.63 23.08
N LEU A 5 49.76 54.48 23.73
CA LEU A 5 49.59 53.16 23.12
C LEU A 5 48.16 52.70 23.41
N ILE A 6 47.36 52.59 22.38
CA ILE A 6 46.01 52.01 22.42
C ILE A 6 46.12 50.52 22.14
N SER A 7 45.86 49.73 23.19
CA SER A 7 45.79 48.26 23.05
C SER A 7 44.40 47.88 22.58
N LEU A 8 44.30 47.28 21.38
CA LEU A 8 43.09 46.61 20.89
C LEU A 8 43.01 45.21 21.47
N ALA A 9 42.08 45.02 22.42
CA ALA A 9 41.71 43.68 22.88
C ALA A 9 40.67 43.11 21.93
N SER A 10 41.05 42.11 21.12
CA SER A 10 40.14 41.34 20.28
C SER A 10 39.39 40.33 21.13
N VAL A 11 38.10 40.53 21.34
CA VAL A 11 37.20 39.53 21.91
C VAL A 11 36.72 38.62 20.80
N ALA A 12 37.27 37.41 20.76
CA ALA A 12 36.77 36.35 19.88
C ALA A 12 35.55 35.70 20.53
N LEU A 13 34.35 36.03 20.02
CA LEU A 13 33.10 35.37 20.40
C LEU A 13 32.99 34.04 19.63
N ALA A 14 33.39 32.94 20.26
CA ALA A 14 33.18 31.60 19.72
C ALA A 14 31.71 31.20 19.92
N VAL A 15 30.90 31.33 18.85
CA VAL A 15 29.56 30.78 18.81
C VAL A 15 29.71 29.28 18.55
N GLY A 16 29.71 28.48 19.60
CA GLY A 16 29.63 27.04 19.52
C GLY A 16 28.23 26.60 19.09
N LEU A 17 28.05 26.27 17.80
CA LEU A 17 26.86 25.53 17.33
C LEU A 17 26.89 24.15 17.96
N ALA A 18 26.13 23.94 19.04
CA ALA A 18 25.84 22.62 19.56
C ALA A 18 24.90 21.90 18.57
N VAL A 19 25.48 21.09 17.69
CA VAL A 19 24.71 20.12 16.90
C VAL A 19 24.19 19.06 17.89
N ALA A 20 22.93 19.20 18.29
CA ALA A 20 22.25 18.17 19.05
C ALA A 20 22.20 16.89 18.19
N PRO A 21 22.58 15.70 18.70
CA PRO A 21 22.45 14.47 17.97
C PRO A 21 20.97 14.25 17.65
N ALA A 22 20.64 14.12 16.37
CA ALA A 22 19.31 13.73 15.95
C ALA A 22 18.97 12.40 16.63
N ALA A 23 18.02 12.44 17.56
CA ALA A 23 17.54 11.26 18.25
C ALA A 23 16.97 10.33 17.17
N THR A 24 17.65 9.22 16.90
CA THR A 24 17.15 8.13 16.06
C THR A 24 15.96 7.52 16.78
N ALA A 25 14.77 8.03 16.48
CA ALA A 25 13.53 7.45 16.99
C ALA A 25 13.45 6.00 16.53
N LYS A 26 13.40 5.06 17.48
CA LYS A 26 13.13 3.65 17.18
C LYS A 26 11.86 3.59 16.34
N PRO A 27 11.85 2.83 15.24
CA PRO A 27 10.65 2.68 14.43
C PRO A 27 9.52 2.13 15.30
N THR A 28 8.52 2.97 15.56
CA THR A 28 7.33 2.57 16.31
C THR A 28 6.55 1.55 15.51
N LYS A 29 6.12 0.47 16.18
CA LYS A 29 5.26 -0.55 15.55
C LYS A 29 3.96 0.14 15.12
N PRO A 30 3.49 -0.07 13.88
CA PRO A 30 2.21 0.47 13.42
C PRO A 30 1.08 0.04 14.35
N LYS A 31 0.21 0.97 14.73
CA LYS A 31 -0.97 0.70 15.58
C LYS A 31 -2.19 0.35 14.72
N ALA A 32 -2.35 1.02 13.58
CA ALA A 32 -3.46 0.84 12.66
C ALA A 32 -3.43 -0.55 11.99
N THR A 33 -4.60 -1.15 11.81
CA THR A 33 -4.81 -2.38 11.04
C THR A 33 -4.72 -2.12 9.54
N ILE A 34 -4.79 -3.18 8.72
CA ILE A 34 -4.87 -3.04 7.25
C ILE A 34 -6.11 -2.23 6.86
N VAL A 35 -7.26 -2.50 7.48
CA VAL A 35 -8.53 -1.82 7.18
C VAL A 35 -8.43 -0.33 7.52
N GLU A 36 -8.03 -0.01 8.75
CA GLU A 36 -7.83 1.38 9.18
C GLU A 36 -6.81 2.12 8.29
N THR A 37 -5.78 1.42 7.85
CA THR A 37 -4.78 1.99 6.95
C THR A 37 -5.36 2.28 5.56
N VAL A 38 -6.13 1.36 4.98
CA VAL A 38 -6.80 1.58 3.68
C VAL A 38 -7.79 2.74 3.79
N ILE A 39 -8.65 2.76 4.82
CA ILE A 39 -9.59 3.87 5.06
C ILE A 39 -8.86 5.21 5.15
N SER A 40 -7.74 5.26 5.87
CA SER A 40 -6.92 6.49 5.98
C SER A 40 -6.29 6.93 4.67
N LEU A 41 -6.03 6.01 3.75
CA LEU A 41 -5.44 6.29 2.43
C LEU A 41 -6.49 6.60 1.37
N SER A 42 -7.74 6.17 1.57
CA SER A 42 -8.87 6.43 0.67
C SER A 42 -9.56 7.78 0.93
N GLY A 43 -9.09 8.58 1.90
CA GLY A 43 -9.71 9.87 2.21
C GLY A 43 -11.11 9.78 2.83
N PRO A 44 -11.95 10.82 2.67
CA PRO A 44 -13.35 10.84 3.10
C PRO A 44 -14.17 9.75 2.39
N SER A 45 -15.28 9.34 2.98
CA SER A 45 -16.17 8.35 2.36
C SER A 45 -16.79 8.86 1.06
N GLY A 46 -16.84 7.99 0.05
CA GLY A 46 -17.38 8.27 -1.28
C GLY A 46 -16.33 8.12 -2.38
N PHE A 47 -16.79 8.15 -3.61
CA PHE A 47 -15.94 8.19 -4.79
C PHE A 47 -15.57 9.65 -5.10
N ASP A 48 -14.33 9.88 -5.48
CA ASP A 48 -13.83 11.21 -5.84
C ASP A 48 -13.00 11.17 -7.13
N ASP A 49 -12.29 12.26 -7.46
CA ASP A 49 -11.45 12.33 -8.67
C ASP A 49 -9.98 11.91 -8.39
N ASN A 50 -9.69 11.37 -7.21
CA ASN A 50 -8.34 10.92 -6.85
C ASN A 50 -8.13 9.45 -7.19
N HIS A 51 -7.98 9.11 -8.44
CA HIS A 51 -7.81 7.72 -8.90
C HIS A 51 -6.53 7.03 -8.38
N GLY A 52 -5.75 7.71 -7.55
CA GLY A 52 -4.54 7.16 -6.94
C GLY A 52 -4.75 6.46 -5.61
N ASP A 53 -5.93 6.54 -5.02
CA ASP A 53 -6.27 5.96 -3.72
C ASP A 53 -7.04 4.62 -3.84
N PHE A 54 -7.95 4.27 -2.91
CA PHE A 54 -8.48 2.92 -2.79
C PHE A 54 -9.97 2.87 -2.47
N ASP A 55 -10.76 3.83 -2.95
CA ASP A 55 -12.20 3.92 -2.67
C ASP A 55 -12.96 2.70 -3.14
N ILE A 56 -12.72 2.28 -4.39
CA ILE A 56 -13.35 1.09 -4.99
C ILE A 56 -12.96 -0.17 -4.21
N LEU A 57 -11.68 -0.31 -3.85
CA LEU A 57 -11.20 -1.46 -3.07
C LEU A 57 -11.83 -1.49 -1.68
N ARG A 58 -11.91 -0.34 -1.00
CA ARG A 58 -12.54 -0.18 0.33
C ARG A 58 -14.00 -0.61 0.27
N ASP A 59 -14.78 -0.05 -0.65
CA ASP A 59 -16.21 -0.28 -0.73
C ASP A 59 -16.53 -1.71 -1.16
N ALA A 60 -15.73 -2.29 -2.06
CA ALA A 60 -15.84 -3.71 -2.41
C ALA A 60 -15.51 -4.63 -1.20
N ALA A 61 -14.55 -4.26 -0.35
CA ALA A 61 -14.24 -5.02 0.85
C ALA A 61 -15.38 -4.98 1.85
N VAL A 62 -16.00 -3.81 2.08
CA VAL A 62 -17.19 -3.64 2.94
C VAL A 62 -18.38 -4.40 2.37
N ALA A 63 -18.71 -4.22 1.10
CA ALA A 63 -19.85 -4.89 0.46
C ALA A 63 -19.76 -6.43 0.53
N THR A 64 -18.54 -6.98 0.50
CA THR A 64 -18.33 -8.43 0.61
C THR A 64 -18.14 -8.94 2.04
N GLY A 65 -18.11 -8.05 3.06
CA GLY A 65 -17.81 -8.37 4.46
C GLY A 65 -16.41 -8.97 4.64
N LEU A 66 -15.45 -8.54 3.82
CA LEU A 66 -14.07 -9.00 3.91
C LEU A 66 -13.24 -8.11 4.85
N ASP A 67 -13.66 -6.86 5.03
CA ASP A 67 -13.10 -5.87 5.96
C ASP A 67 -12.97 -6.44 7.38
N ALA A 68 -14.02 -7.04 7.94
CA ALA A 68 -14.00 -7.67 9.25
C ALA A 68 -12.94 -8.80 9.38
N ARG A 69 -12.58 -9.46 8.27
CA ARG A 69 -11.51 -10.47 8.24
C ARG A 69 -10.12 -9.86 8.13
N LEU A 70 -10.02 -8.70 7.50
CA LEU A 70 -8.77 -7.95 7.35
C LEU A 70 -8.41 -7.18 8.62
N ASP A 71 -9.40 -6.88 9.46
CA ASP A 71 -9.23 -6.19 10.75
C ASP A 71 -8.73 -7.11 11.88
N GLY A 72 -8.64 -8.41 11.64
CA GLY A 72 -8.22 -9.40 12.61
C GLY A 72 -6.70 -9.41 12.89
N LYS A 73 -6.29 -10.20 13.90
CA LYS A 73 -4.89 -10.36 14.33
C LYS A 73 -4.00 -11.15 13.35
N ARG A 74 -4.56 -11.70 12.27
CA ARG A 74 -3.81 -12.47 11.27
C ARG A 74 -2.85 -11.57 10.53
N GLN A 75 -1.61 -12.03 10.38
CA GLN A 75 -0.65 -11.34 9.54
C GLN A 75 -0.96 -11.60 8.06
N LEU A 76 -1.15 -10.52 7.29
CA LEU A 76 -1.54 -10.57 5.89
C LEU A 76 -0.65 -9.67 5.03
N THR A 77 -0.66 -9.96 3.74
CA THR A 77 -0.10 -9.08 2.70
C THR A 77 -1.22 -8.75 1.73
N VAL A 78 -1.48 -7.48 1.51
CA VAL A 78 -2.47 -6.99 0.57
C VAL A 78 -1.76 -6.43 -0.65
N PHE A 79 -2.15 -6.89 -1.83
CA PHE A 79 -1.83 -6.27 -3.11
C PHE A 79 -3.01 -5.39 -3.48
N ALA A 80 -2.90 -4.09 -3.20
CA ALA A 80 -3.98 -3.12 -3.34
C ALA A 80 -3.93 -2.49 -4.74
N PRO A 81 -4.90 -2.76 -5.63
CA PRO A 81 -5.07 -1.98 -6.84
C PRO A 81 -5.58 -0.60 -6.46
N SER A 82 -5.04 0.45 -7.08
CA SER A 82 -5.59 1.81 -7.00
C SER A 82 -6.90 1.90 -7.79
N ASP A 83 -7.64 2.98 -7.62
CA ASP A 83 -8.89 3.19 -8.35
C ASP A 83 -8.63 3.31 -9.86
N GLN A 84 -7.51 3.89 -10.28
CA GLN A 84 -7.06 3.86 -11.68
C GLN A 84 -6.99 2.43 -12.24
N ALA A 85 -6.54 1.46 -11.46
CA ALA A 85 -6.46 0.07 -11.90
C ALA A 85 -7.85 -0.55 -12.16
N PHE A 86 -8.89 -0.08 -11.47
CA PHE A 86 -10.27 -0.47 -11.72
C PHE A 86 -10.86 0.26 -12.94
N LEU A 87 -10.57 1.55 -13.11
CA LEU A 87 -10.94 2.30 -14.31
C LEU A 87 -10.36 1.63 -15.58
N ASP A 88 -9.07 1.29 -15.54
CA ASP A 88 -8.39 0.59 -16.65
C ASP A 88 -8.97 -0.80 -16.93
N LEU A 89 -9.43 -1.51 -15.89
CA LEU A 89 -10.04 -2.82 -16.04
C LEU A 89 -11.43 -2.75 -16.67
N THR A 90 -12.24 -1.78 -16.25
CA THR A 90 -13.66 -1.66 -16.61
C THR A 90 -13.90 -0.80 -17.86
N GLY A 91 -12.95 0.08 -18.18
CA GLY A 91 -13.10 1.11 -19.21
C GLY A 91 -14.02 2.26 -18.78
N ALA A 92 -14.37 2.35 -17.49
CA ALA A 92 -15.16 3.43 -16.94
C ALA A 92 -14.35 4.73 -16.86
N THR A 93 -15.05 5.86 -16.88
CA THR A 93 -14.45 7.20 -16.82
C THR A 93 -14.47 7.81 -15.41
N ASN A 94 -15.18 7.19 -14.47
CA ASN A 94 -15.25 7.59 -13.08
C ASN A 94 -15.35 6.35 -12.17
N GLU A 95 -15.10 6.56 -10.89
CA GLU A 95 -15.01 5.48 -9.90
C GLU A 95 -16.35 4.82 -9.59
N ALA A 96 -17.44 5.60 -9.59
CA ALA A 96 -18.79 5.07 -9.36
C ALA A 96 -19.17 4.05 -10.43
N ASP A 97 -19.00 4.39 -11.70
CA ASP A 97 -19.28 3.46 -12.84
C ASP A 97 -18.34 2.25 -12.81
N ALA A 98 -17.08 2.44 -12.42
CA ALA A 98 -16.14 1.33 -12.28
C ALA A 98 -16.57 0.38 -11.15
N PHE A 99 -16.98 0.94 -10.00
CA PHE A 99 -17.51 0.15 -8.88
C PHE A 99 -18.77 -0.61 -9.28
N ASP A 100 -19.72 0.04 -9.93
CA ASP A 100 -20.98 -0.59 -10.39
C ASP A 100 -20.70 -1.72 -11.38
N THR A 101 -19.74 -1.53 -12.30
CA THR A 101 -19.29 -2.59 -13.21
C THR A 101 -18.73 -3.80 -12.47
N VAL A 102 -17.87 -3.55 -11.45
CA VAL A 102 -17.32 -4.62 -10.60
C VAL A 102 -18.42 -5.28 -9.77
N ALA A 103 -19.33 -4.51 -9.20
CA ALA A 103 -20.44 -5.01 -8.40
C ALA A 103 -21.41 -5.88 -9.22
N SER A 104 -21.59 -5.59 -10.52
CA SER A 104 -22.43 -6.37 -11.44
C SER A 104 -21.99 -7.82 -11.61
N LEU A 105 -20.73 -8.14 -11.30
CA LEU A 105 -20.22 -9.53 -11.26
C LEU A 105 -20.84 -10.35 -10.12
N GLY A 106 -21.51 -9.70 -9.19
CA GLY A 106 -22.09 -10.27 -8.00
C GLY A 106 -21.09 -10.47 -6.84
N LEU A 107 -21.56 -10.28 -5.63
CA LEU A 107 -20.74 -10.33 -4.41
C LEU A 107 -19.87 -11.60 -4.27
N PRO A 108 -20.33 -12.82 -4.64
CA PRO A 108 -19.48 -14.01 -4.57
C PRO A 108 -18.26 -13.96 -5.49
N ALA A 109 -18.38 -13.36 -6.68
CA ALA A 109 -17.29 -13.21 -7.63
C ALA A 109 -16.31 -12.13 -7.13
N VAL A 110 -16.82 -10.96 -6.75
CA VAL A 110 -16.03 -9.86 -6.16
C VAL A 110 -15.23 -10.38 -4.95
N LYS A 111 -15.86 -11.13 -4.06
CA LYS A 111 -15.18 -11.72 -2.89
C LYS A 111 -14.05 -12.69 -3.26
N LYS A 112 -14.18 -13.43 -4.37
CA LYS A 112 -13.09 -14.30 -4.87
C LYS A 112 -11.92 -13.44 -5.38
N VAL A 113 -12.21 -12.38 -6.15
CA VAL A 113 -11.21 -11.43 -6.65
C VAL A 113 -10.47 -10.79 -5.48
N LEU A 114 -11.17 -10.25 -4.48
CA LEU A 114 -10.53 -9.65 -3.31
C LEU A 114 -9.66 -10.65 -2.53
N LYS A 115 -10.13 -11.89 -2.31
CA LYS A 115 -9.33 -12.94 -1.66
C LYS A 115 -8.07 -13.30 -2.47
N TYR A 116 -8.10 -13.12 -3.78
CA TYR A 116 -6.96 -13.36 -4.65
C TYR A 116 -5.88 -12.28 -4.52
N HIS A 117 -6.27 -11.06 -4.11
CA HIS A 117 -5.36 -9.96 -3.81
C HIS A 117 -4.69 -10.05 -2.42
N ILE A 118 -5.09 -11.00 -1.59
CA ILE A 118 -4.60 -11.12 -0.23
C ILE A 118 -3.78 -12.40 -0.07
N ALA A 119 -2.56 -12.27 0.42
CA ALA A 119 -1.70 -13.40 0.75
C ALA A 119 -1.59 -13.60 2.25
N PRO A 120 -1.53 -14.84 2.75
CA PRO A 120 -1.27 -15.12 4.16
C PRO A 120 0.17 -14.78 4.53
N GLY A 121 0.35 -14.24 5.73
CA GLY A 121 1.62 -13.83 6.30
C GLY A 121 2.05 -12.43 5.85
N LYS A 122 2.84 -11.77 6.69
CA LYS A 122 3.41 -10.44 6.44
C LYS A 122 4.65 -10.58 5.55
N ARG A 123 4.51 -10.31 4.26
CA ARG A 123 5.57 -10.43 3.25
C ARG A 123 6.01 -9.03 2.80
N GLY A 124 7.13 -8.56 3.31
CA GLY A 124 7.72 -7.30 2.83
C GLY A 124 8.24 -7.41 1.40
N ALA A 125 8.59 -6.26 0.80
CA ALA A 125 9.04 -6.15 -0.58
C ALA A 125 10.14 -7.17 -0.96
N LYS A 126 11.17 -7.32 -0.13
CA LYS A 126 12.27 -8.28 -0.38
C LYS A 126 11.74 -9.72 -0.51
N GLN A 127 10.81 -10.13 0.36
CA GLN A 127 10.23 -11.47 0.35
C GLN A 127 9.30 -11.68 -0.85
N VAL A 128 8.52 -10.65 -1.21
CA VAL A 128 7.66 -10.69 -2.40
C VAL A 128 8.53 -10.77 -3.66
N VAL A 129 9.58 -9.95 -3.77
CA VAL A 129 10.48 -9.94 -4.94
C VAL A 129 11.22 -11.26 -5.09
N ALA A 130 11.68 -11.88 -4.01
CA ALA A 130 12.38 -13.17 -4.05
C ALA A 130 11.47 -14.37 -4.38
N ALA A 131 10.17 -14.27 -4.07
CA ALA A 131 9.24 -15.37 -4.28
C ALA A 131 8.98 -15.66 -5.77
N LYS A 132 8.91 -16.93 -6.15
CA LYS A 132 8.43 -17.37 -7.47
C LYS A 132 6.92 -17.60 -7.48
N ARG A 133 6.34 -17.91 -6.33
CA ARG A 133 4.91 -18.20 -6.13
C ARG A 133 4.47 -17.59 -4.81
N ILE A 134 3.30 -16.95 -4.81
CA ILE A 134 2.70 -16.34 -3.63
C ILE A 134 1.30 -16.95 -3.47
N PRO A 135 1.05 -17.73 -2.39
CA PRO A 135 -0.27 -18.25 -2.10
C PRO A 135 -1.21 -17.09 -1.76
N THR A 136 -2.50 -17.25 -2.05
CA THR A 136 -3.53 -16.26 -1.75
C THR A 136 -4.57 -16.82 -0.78
N LEU A 137 -5.44 -15.95 -0.24
CA LEU A 137 -6.58 -16.40 0.56
C LEU A 137 -7.66 -17.11 -0.28
N LEU A 138 -7.62 -16.97 -1.60
CA LEU A 138 -8.45 -17.79 -2.47
C LEU A 138 -7.83 -19.20 -2.54
N LYS A 139 -8.55 -20.18 -1.99
CA LYS A 139 -8.08 -21.57 -1.92
C LYS A 139 -7.64 -22.08 -3.30
N LYS A 140 -6.51 -22.80 -3.34
CA LYS A 140 -5.90 -23.39 -4.55
C LYS A 140 -5.39 -22.36 -5.59
N ALA A 141 -5.58 -21.05 -5.36
CA ALA A 141 -5.09 -19.99 -6.24
C ALA A 141 -3.79 -19.37 -5.70
N LYS A 142 -2.89 -19.05 -6.62
CA LYS A 142 -1.59 -18.45 -6.32
C LYS A 142 -1.21 -17.46 -7.42
N LEU A 143 -0.48 -16.43 -7.03
CA LEU A 143 0.22 -15.54 -7.96
C LEU A 143 1.56 -16.18 -8.34
N THR A 144 1.94 -16.05 -9.59
CA THR A 144 3.24 -16.52 -10.08
C THR A 144 4.06 -15.34 -10.58
N LYS A 145 5.38 -15.44 -10.54
CA LYS A 145 6.27 -14.41 -11.04
C LYS A 145 7.67 -14.93 -11.26
N ARG A 146 8.46 -14.22 -12.04
CA ARG A 146 9.90 -14.45 -12.12
C ARG A 146 10.56 -13.96 -10.82
N SER A 147 11.47 -14.72 -10.24
CA SER A 147 12.27 -14.27 -9.09
C SER A 147 13.04 -12.99 -9.47
N GLY A 148 13.09 -12.04 -8.55
CA GLY A 148 13.70 -10.72 -8.79
C GLY A 148 12.78 -9.71 -9.49
N SER A 149 11.61 -10.11 -9.99
CA SER A 149 10.67 -9.21 -10.67
C SER A 149 9.65 -8.59 -9.70
N THR A 150 9.16 -7.41 -10.00
CA THR A 150 8.00 -6.77 -9.36
C THR A 150 6.67 -7.15 -10.04
N LYS A 151 6.73 -7.78 -11.24
CA LYS A 151 5.55 -8.14 -12.02
C LYS A 151 4.95 -9.46 -11.54
N LEU A 152 3.73 -9.41 -11.08
CA LEU A 152 2.89 -10.54 -10.70
C LEU A 152 2.18 -11.06 -11.94
N LYS A 153 2.11 -12.38 -12.11
CA LYS A 153 1.29 -13.02 -13.13
C LYS A 153 0.10 -13.67 -12.44
N ASP A 154 -1.11 -13.27 -12.85
CA ASP A 154 -2.36 -13.80 -12.34
C ASP A 154 -2.78 -15.11 -13.00
N ALA A 155 -3.96 -15.64 -12.66
CA ALA A 155 -4.46 -16.90 -13.19
C ALA A 155 -4.88 -16.81 -14.67
N THR A 156 -5.18 -15.61 -15.17
CA THR A 156 -5.53 -15.37 -16.58
C THR A 156 -4.31 -15.14 -17.46
N GLY A 157 -3.12 -15.07 -16.86
CA GLY A 157 -1.87 -14.81 -17.57
C GLY A 157 -1.47 -13.35 -17.67
N ARG A 158 -2.31 -12.41 -17.16
CA ARG A 158 -2.00 -10.98 -17.11
C ARG A 158 -0.81 -10.72 -16.20
N LYS A 159 -0.08 -9.69 -16.51
CA LYS A 159 1.04 -9.21 -15.68
C LYS A 159 0.64 -7.89 -15.06
N VAL A 160 0.70 -7.83 -13.75
CA VAL A 160 0.39 -6.66 -12.92
C VAL A 160 1.65 -6.29 -12.17
N GLU A 161 2.02 -5.04 -12.16
CA GLU A 161 3.25 -4.55 -11.52
C GLU A 161 3.00 -4.05 -10.10
N ILE A 162 3.93 -4.30 -9.20
CA ILE A 162 3.96 -3.67 -7.88
C ILE A 162 4.63 -2.32 -8.05
N VAL A 163 3.84 -1.25 -8.09
CA VAL A 163 4.30 0.13 -8.30
C VAL A 163 4.78 0.79 -7.00
N ALA A 164 4.20 0.42 -5.85
CA ALA A 164 4.67 0.89 -4.55
C ALA A 164 4.83 -0.30 -3.57
N PRO A 165 6.04 -0.88 -3.51
CA PRO A 165 6.30 -1.97 -2.58
C PRO A 165 6.42 -1.45 -1.14
N ASN A 166 5.73 -2.09 -0.16
CA ASN A 166 5.59 -1.65 1.24
C ASN A 166 5.01 -0.23 1.35
N ALA A 167 4.05 0.12 0.51
CA ALA A 167 3.39 1.42 0.50
C ALA A 167 2.87 1.79 1.90
N ALA A 168 2.30 0.82 2.61
CA ALA A 168 1.94 0.99 4.01
C ALA A 168 2.26 -0.25 4.84
N ARG A 169 2.55 -0.02 6.13
CA ARG A 169 2.73 -1.06 7.14
C ARG A 169 1.63 -0.95 8.17
N ALA A 170 0.90 -2.04 8.35
CA ALA A 170 -0.14 -2.17 9.35
C ALA A 170 0.32 -3.04 10.53
N SER A 171 -0.39 -2.98 11.66
CA SER A 171 -0.14 -3.82 12.83
C SER A 171 -0.26 -5.31 12.46
N ASN A 172 -1.23 -5.65 11.64
CA ASN A 172 -1.55 -6.99 11.17
C ASN A 172 -1.12 -7.27 9.72
N GLY A 173 -0.26 -6.44 9.09
CA GLY A 173 0.21 -6.76 7.73
C GLY A 173 1.04 -5.72 7.03
N VAL A 174 1.08 -5.84 5.71
CA VAL A 174 1.73 -4.92 4.80
C VAL A 174 0.90 -4.78 3.52
N ILE A 175 0.89 -3.58 2.96
CA ILE A 175 0.19 -3.23 1.72
C ILE A 175 1.23 -2.91 0.64
N HIS A 176 1.05 -3.51 -0.53
CA HIS A 176 1.78 -3.19 -1.75
C HIS A 176 0.78 -2.67 -2.78
N VAL A 177 1.03 -1.50 -3.34
CA VAL A 177 0.18 -0.95 -4.41
C VAL A 177 0.56 -1.59 -5.75
N ILE A 178 -0.45 -1.94 -6.53
CA ILE A 178 -0.32 -2.56 -7.86
C ILE A 178 -1.08 -1.75 -8.90
N ASP A 179 -0.58 -1.75 -10.14
CA ASP A 179 -1.11 -1.00 -11.29
C ASP A 179 -2.28 -1.69 -12.00
N GLY A 180 -2.74 -2.81 -11.52
CA GLY A 180 -3.85 -3.53 -12.16
C GLY A 180 -4.55 -4.49 -11.21
N VAL A 181 -5.78 -4.83 -11.53
CA VAL A 181 -6.58 -5.79 -10.76
C VAL A 181 -6.16 -7.22 -11.12
N LEU A 182 -5.83 -8.03 -10.10
CA LEU A 182 -5.46 -9.44 -10.27
C LEU A 182 -6.72 -10.30 -10.44
N LEU A 183 -6.78 -11.06 -11.52
CA LEU A 183 -7.95 -11.87 -11.85
C LEU A 183 -7.69 -13.37 -11.60
N PRO A 184 -8.51 -14.03 -10.74
CA PRO A 184 -8.44 -15.47 -10.54
C PRO A 184 -9.13 -16.28 -11.64
N PHE A 185 -9.90 -15.61 -12.50
CA PHE A 185 -10.63 -16.15 -13.65
C PHE A 185 -10.86 -15.03 -14.67
N PRO A 186 -11.14 -15.34 -15.95
CA PRO A 186 -11.57 -14.33 -16.94
C PRO A 186 -12.89 -13.66 -16.52
N LEU A 187 -13.00 -12.36 -16.77
CA LEU A 187 -14.23 -11.58 -16.60
C LEU A 187 -15.05 -11.62 -17.87
#